data_c68b8be8af7a1f3b75cb4c89a1a57834
#
_entry.id   c68b8be8af7a1f3b75cb4c89a1a57834
#
_cell.length_a   1.000
_cell.length_b   1.000
_cell.length_c   1.000
_cell.angle_alpha   90.00
_cell.angle_beta   90.00
_cell.angle_gamma   90.00
#
_symmetry.space_group_name_H-M   'P 1'
#
loop_
_entity.id
_entity.type
_entity.pdbx_description
1 polymer ?
#
loop_
_entity_poly.entity_id
_entity_poly.type
_entity_poly.pdbx_seq_one_letter_code
_entity_poly.pdbx_strand_id
1 'polypeptide(L)'
;QTIMLALSMVVTASMIGAPGLGRGVLTAVQHADIGAGFVNGLALVILAIIIDRFAQKLNTKPGQKLPQNQKRRWAVIATLLIMIGGGVVNSFATTNQSHEKISLGYVEWDSEVASTNVIGQALKAHGYDVSLTPLDNSVLWQSVANGQIDASLSAWLPITHGPLLKKYQNDLTVVGTNLTGVKTGLVVPDYMSAKSISDLTDQAKQIITGIEPGAGMMVATENTIKYYPNLSDWSLQASSSGAMV
;
A
#
# COMPACT_ATOMS: atom_id res chain seq x y z
N GLN A 1 -18.99 -20.28 8.74
CA GLN A 1 -17.80 -20.59 7.90
C GLN A 1 -17.63 -19.58 6.75
N THR A 2 -18.69 -19.24 6.03
CA THR A 2 -18.66 -18.33 4.86
C THR A 2 -18.14 -16.92 5.22
N ILE A 3 -18.47 -16.39 6.39
CA ILE A 3 -18.06 -15.05 6.85
C ILE A 3 -16.56 -15.02 7.17
N MET A 4 -16.02 -16.08 7.76
CA MET A 4 -14.57 -16.18 8.02
C MET A 4 -13.76 -16.26 6.72
N LEU A 5 -14.28 -16.98 5.72
CA LEU A 5 -13.69 -17.03 4.39
C LEU A 5 -13.73 -15.66 3.69
N ALA A 6 -14.86 -14.94 3.80
CA ALA A 6 -14.98 -13.59 3.25
C ALA A 6 -14.00 -12.60 3.89
N LEU A 7 -13.79 -12.69 5.22
CA LEU A 7 -12.83 -11.85 5.94
C LEU A 7 -11.37 -12.17 5.57
N SER A 8 -11.02 -13.43 5.37
CA SER A 8 -9.68 -13.78 4.87
C SER A 8 -9.45 -13.26 3.44
N MET A 9 -10.50 -13.24 2.60
CA MET A 9 -10.44 -12.64 1.26
C MET A 9 -10.24 -11.12 1.30
N VAL A 10 -10.74 -10.40 2.31
CA VAL A 10 -10.50 -8.95 2.48
C VAL A 10 -9.01 -8.67 2.69
N VAL A 11 -8.32 -9.49 3.48
CA VAL A 11 -6.86 -9.35 3.69
C VAL A 11 -6.12 -9.64 2.38
N THR A 12 -6.50 -10.69 1.66
CA THR A 12 -5.90 -11.03 0.36
C THR A 12 -6.17 -9.95 -0.69
N ALA A 13 -7.39 -9.38 -0.72
CA ALA A 13 -7.74 -8.28 -1.61
C ALA A 13 -6.94 -7.00 -1.32
N SER A 14 -6.57 -6.75 -0.06
CA SER A 14 -5.72 -5.60 0.29
C SER A 14 -4.30 -5.74 -0.24
N MET A 15 -3.80 -6.97 -0.44
CA MET A 15 -2.49 -7.22 -1.06
C MET A 15 -2.46 -6.86 -2.55
N ILE A 16 -3.61 -6.80 -3.20
CA ILE A 16 -3.76 -6.36 -4.60
C ILE A 16 -4.32 -4.94 -4.73
N GLY A 17 -4.19 -4.13 -3.66
CA GLY A 17 -4.48 -2.70 -3.69
C GLY A 17 -5.91 -2.30 -3.30
N ALA A 18 -6.78 -3.22 -2.86
CA ALA A 18 -8.12 -2.84 -2.43
C ALA A 18 -8.08 -1.95 -1.17
N PRO A 19 -8.77 -0.80 -1.18
CA PRO A 19 -8.82 0.09 -0.02
C PRO A 19 -9.58 -0.55 1.14
N GLY A 20 -9.14 -0.28 2.40
CA GLY A 20 -9.82 -0.75 3.61
C GLY A 20 -8.87 -1.06 4.76
N LEU A 21 -9.42 -1.60 5.87
CA LEU A 21 -8.66 -1.93 7.08
C LEU A 21 -7.53 -2.96 6.84
N GLY A 22 -7.69 -3.85 5.86
CA GLY A 22 -6.66 -4.83 5.50
C GLY A 22 -5.38 -4.18 4.98
N ARG A 23 -5.52 -3.03 4.31
CA ARG A 23 -4.39 -2.25 3.83
C ARG A 23 -3.56 -1.67 4.99
N GLY A 24 -4.21 -1.16 6.05
CA GLY A 24 -3.49 -0.69 7.23
C GLY A 24 -2.64 -1.78 7.90
N VAL A 25 -3.10 -3.04 7.85
CA VAL A 25 -2.32 -4.19 8.32
C VAL A 25 -1.14 -4.46 7.36
N LEU A 26 -1.36 -4.42 6.05
CA LEU A 26 -0.30 -4.64 5.07
C LEU A 26 0.80 -3.57 5.17
N THR A 27 0.42 -2.29 5.21
CA THR A 27 1.36 -1.17 5.39
C THR A 27 2.17 -1.32 6.68
N ALA A 28 1.51 -1.69 7.78
CA ALA A 28 2.19 -1.90 9.05
C ALA A 28 3.21 -3.06 8.99
N VAL A 29 2.90 -4.12 8.26
CA VAL A 29 3.83 -5.24 8.03
C VAL A 29 5.00 -4.80 7.15
N GLN A 30 4.74 -4.03 6.08
CA GLN A 30 5.78 -3.54 5.17
C GLN A 30 6.77 -2.59 5.86
N HIS A 31 6.30 -1.77 6.80
CA HIS A 31 7.13 -0.83 7.57
C HIS A 31 7.62 -1.40 8.90
N ALA A 32 7.39 -2.70 9.18
CA ALA A 32 7.69 -3.34 10.46
C ALA A 32 7.12 -2.59 11.68
N ASP A 33 6.02 -1.83 11.49
CA ASP A 33 5.34 -1.08 12.55
C ASP A 33 4.37 -1.99 13.31
N ILE A 34 4.88 -2.59 14.39
CA ILE A 34 4.12 -3.51 15.26
C ILE A 34 2.91 -2.78 15.88
N GLY A 35 3.05 -1.49 16.23
CA GLY A 35 1.98 -0.70 16.83
C GLY A 35 0.81 -0.48 15.89
N ALA A 36 1.07 0.02 14.71
CA ALA A 36 0.05 0.23 13.68
C ALA A 36 -0.57 -1.10 13.22
N GLY A 37 0.23 -2.16 13.09
CA GLY A 37 -0.23 -3.51 12.75
C GLY A 37 -1.20 -4.07 13.79
N PHE A 38 -0.89 -3.90 15.07
CA PHE A 38 -1.75 -4.34 16.17
C PHE A 38 -3.09 -3.59 16.18
N VAL A 39 -3.06 -2.26 16.05
CA VAL A 39 -4.29 -1.44 16.05
C VAL A 39 -5.19 -1.78 14.87
N ASN A 40 -4.65 -1.86 13.66
CA ASN A 40 -5.42 -2.21 12.44
C ASN A 40 -5.92 -3.66 12.49
N GLY A 41 -5.10 -4.59 12.96
CA GLY A 41 -5.47 -5.99 13.14
C GLY A 41 -6.59 -6.18 14.18
N LEU A 42 -6.49 -5.48 15.31
CA LEU A 42 -7.52 -5.50 16.35
C LEU A 42 -8.84 -4.92 15.83
N ALA A 43 -8.80 -3.83 15.07
CA ALA A 43 -9.99 -3.25 14.44
C ALA A 43 -10.68 -4.25 13.49
N LEU A 44 -9.91 -4.99 12.70
CA LEU A 44 -10.40 -6.05 11.82
C LEU A 44 -11.07 -7.18 12.62
N VAL A 45 -10.46 -7.63 13.71
CA VAL A 45 -11.02 -8.69 14.59
C VAL A 45 -12.34 -8.23 15.22
N ILE A 46 -12.39 -7.00 15.72
CA ILE A 46 -13.62 -6.42 16.31
C ILE A 46 -14.72 -6.36 15.26
N LEU A 47 -14.42 -5.87 14.05
CA LEU A 47 -15.36 -5.83 12.95
C LEU A 47 -15.88 -7.23 12.59
N ALA A 48 -14.98 -8.23 12.53
CA ALA A 48 -15.33 -9.61 12.29
C ALA A 48 -16.32 -10.17 13.32
N ILE A 49 -16.06 -9.90 14.60
CA ILE A 49 -16.94 -10.34 15.70
C ILE A 49 -18.31 -9.67 15.59
N ILE A 50 -18.36 -8.38 15.24
CA ILE A 50 -19.62 -7.65 15.08
C ILE A 50 -20.44 -8.25 13.94
N ILE A 51 -19.83 -8.48 12.78
CA ILE A 51 -20.49 -9.06 11.60
C ILE A 51 -20.97 -10.47 11.89
N ASP A 52 -20.13 -11.31 12.52
CA ASP A 52 -20.49 -12.69 12.90
C ASP A 52 -21.68 -12.71 13.85
N ARG A 53 -21.68 -11.86 14.87
CA ARG A 53 -22.79 -11.74 15.83
C ARG A 53 -24.08 -11.25 15.18
N PHE A 54 -23.96 -10.34 14.21
CA PHE A 54 -25.11 -9.85 13.44
C PHE A 54 -25.68 -10.95 12.54
N ALA A 55 -24.82 -11.66 11.80
CA ALA A 55 -25.25 -12.74 10.91
C ALA A 55 -25.87 -13.93 11.65
N GLN A 56 -25.32 -14.31 12.81
CA GLN A 56 -25.91 -15.36 13.65
C GLN A 56 -27.33 -15.01 14.13
N LYS A 57 -27.61 -13.72 14.37
CA LYS A 57 -28.95 -13.29 14.80
C LYS A 57 -29.95 -13.17 13.65
N LEU A 58 -29.50 -12.86 12.44
CA LEU A 58 -30.37 -12.90 11.25
C LEU A 58 -30.84 -14.34 10.95
N ASN A 59 -30.06 -15.34 11.37
CA ASN A 59 -30.35 -16.75 11.14
C ASN A 59 -31.15 -17.41 12.27
N THR A 60 -31.58 -16.70 13.33
CA THR A 60 -32.45 -17.20 14.38
C THR A 60 -33.91 -17.16 13.90
N LYS A 61 -34.57 -18.31 14.00
CA LYS A 61 -35.97 -18.51 13.58
C LYS A 61 -36.94 -17.50 14.22
N PRO A 62 -37.92 -16.96 13.49
CA PRO A 62 -38.92 -16.04 14.05
C PRO A 62 -39.77 -16.78 15.06
N GLY A 63 -39.71 -16.40 16.33
CA GLY A 63 -40.56 -16.95 17.38
C GLY A 63 -40.04 -16.87 18.82
N GLN A 64 -38.79 -16.61 19.07
CA GLN A 64 -38.29 -16.47 20.44
C GLN A 64 -38.34 -14.99 20.91
N LYS A 65 -39.14 -14.70 21.92
CA LYS A 65 -39.19 -13.39 22.59
C LYS A 65 -37.84 -13.10 23.25
N LEU A 66 -37.17 -12.04 22.83
CA LEU A 66 -35.91 -11.56 23.41
C LEU A 66 -36.15 -11.07 24.84
N PRO A 67 -35.32 -11.44 25.83
CA PRO A 67 -35.42 -10.94 27.20
C PRO A 67 -35.16 -9.40 27.21
N GLN A 68 -35.90 -8.71 28.09
CA GLN A 68 -35.97 -7.23 28.17
C GLN A 68 -34.61 -6.54 28.30
N ASN A 69 -33.63 -7.20 28.91
CA ASN A 69 -32.26 -6.71 29.04
C ASN A 69 -31.47 -6.68 27.71
N GLN A 70 -31.89 -7.49 26.74
CA GLN A 70 -31.28 -7.58 25.44
C GLN A 70 -31.73 -6.42 24.51
N LYS A 71 -32.98 -5.94 24.68
CA LYS A 71 -33.48 -4.76 23.92
C LYS A 71 -32.68 -3.48 24.25
N ARG A 72 -32.30 -3.28 25.53
CA ARG A 72 -31.51 -2.15 25.97
C ARG A 72 -30.08 -2.18 25.38
N ARG A 73 -29.46 -3.36 25.30
CA ARG A 73 -28.14 -3.57 24.67
C ARG A 73 -28.20 -3.29 23.17
N TRP A 74 -29.30 -3.64 22.51
CA TRP A 74 -29.50 -3.37 21.09
C TRP A 74 -29.72 -1.90 20.80
N ALA A 75 -30.44 -1.20 21.66
CA ALA A 75 -30.62 0.25 21.55
C ALA A 75 -29.25 0.97 21.63
N VAL A 76 -28.37 0.55 22.55
CA VAL A 76 -27.01 1.13 22.69
C VAL A 76 -26.16 0.86 21.45
N ILE A 77 -26.20 -0.37 20.89
CA ILE A 77 -25.42 -0.72 19.67
C ILE A 77 -25.98 0.03 18.46
N ALA A 78 -27.31 0.15 18.31
CA ALA A 78 -27.94 0.92 17.26
C ALA A 78 -27.59 2.42 17.36
N THR A 79 -27.57 2.97 18.58
CA THR A 79 -27.17 4.37 18.82
C THR A 79 -25.68 4.60 18.50
N LEU A 80 -24.80 3.64 18.82
CA LEU A 80 -23.38 3.69 18.45
C LEU A 80 -23.17 3.61 16.92
N LEU A 81 -23.92 2.75 16.24
CA LEU A 81 -23.89 2.65 14.78
C LEU A 81 -24.43 3.89 14.09
N ILE A 82 -25.48 4.52 14.66
CA ILE A 82 -26.03 5.80 14.18
C ILE A 82 -25.03 6.94 14.42
N MET A 83 -24.33 6.96 15.56
CA MET A 83 -23.28 7.97 15.82
C MET A 83 -22.07 7.81 14.89
N ILE A 84 -21.65 6.58 14.61
CA ILE A 84 -20.57 6.31 13.65
C ILE A 84 -21.05 6.63 12.23
N GLY A 85 -22.25 6.24 11.84
CA GLY A 85 -22.86 6.56 10.55
C GLY A 85 -23.18 8.06 10.39
N GLY A 86 -23.66 8.71 11.44
CA GLY A 86 -23.94 10.14 11.44
C GLY A 86 -22.68 11.01 11.35
N GLY A 87 -21.56 10.57 11.92
CA GLY A 87 -20.27 11.23 11.77
C GLY A 87 -19.77 11.18 10.32
N VAL A 88 -19.97 10.08 9.63
CA VAL A 88 -19.62 9.93 8.21
C VAL A 88 -20.53 10.78 7.33
N VAL A 89 -21.84 10.81 7.58
CA VAL A 89 -22.81 11.62 6.79
C VAL A 89 -22.59 13.12 6.96
N ASN A 90 -22.19 13.58 8.15
CA ASN A 90 -21.91 14.99 8.38
C ASN A 90 -20.60 15.47 7.71
N SER A 91 -19.70 14.56 7.40
CA SER A 91 -18.49 14.85 6.59
C SER A 91 -18.80 15.04 5.11
N PHE A 92 -19.97 14.57 4.63
CA PHE A 92 -20.42 14.77 3.25
C PHE A 92 -21.27 16.05 3.03
N ALA A 93 -21.59 16.78 4.07
CA ALA A 93 -22.49 17.95 4.00
C ALA A 93 -21.77 19.30 3.98
N THR A 94 -20.47 19.35 3.69
CA THR A 94 -19.74 20.61 3.59
C THR A 94 -19.44 20.96 2.13
N THR A 95 -20.19 21.93 1.64
CA THR A 95 -19.97 22.82 0.48
C THR A 95 -19.81 22.16 -0.89
N ASN A 96 -20.87 22.27 -1.69
CA ASN A 96 -20.88 22.23 -3.15
C ASN A 96 -20.07 23.40 -3.75
N GLN A 97 -18.77 23.41 -3.59
CA GLN A 97 -17.87 23.91 -4.63
C GLN A 97 -17.43 22.66 -5.38
N SER A 98 -17.78 22.57 -6.65
CA SER A 98 -17.30 21.52 -7.53
C SER A 98 -15.80 21.74 -7.78
N HIS A 99 -14.97 21.35 -6.81
CA HIS A 99 -13.54 21.28 -7.00
C HIS A 99 -13.25 20.15 -7.99
N GLU A 100 -12.43 20.43 -8.99
CA GLU A 100 -11.95 19.40 -9.88
C GLU A 100 -11.20 18.35 -9.08
N LYS A 101 -11.55 17.07 -9.29
CA LYS A 101 -10.97 15.95 -8.55
C LYS A 101 -9.70 15.50 -9.22
N ILE A 102 -8.66 15.28 -8.43
CA ILE A 102 -7.38 14.71 -8.88
C ILE A 102 -7.02 13.54 -7.98
N SER A 103 -6.77 12.40 -8.59
CA SER A 103 -6.27 11.20 -7.92
C SER A 103 -4.78 11.03 -8.20
N LEU A 104 -3.96 11.02 -7.14
CA LEU A 104 -2.54 10.72 -7.24
C LEU A 104 -2.27 9.32 -6.69
N GLY A 105 -1.64 8.47 -7.49
CA GLY A 105 -1.17 7.16 -7.08
C GLY A 105 0.31 7.19 -6.72
N TYR A 106 0.71 6.38 -5.74
CA TYR A 106 2.11 6.27 -5.34
C TYR A 106 2.42 4.87 -4.79
N VAL A 107 3.69 4.49 -4.84
CA VAL A 107 4.20 3.31 -4.13
C VAL A 107 4.61 3.75 -2.72
N GLU A 108 4.48 2.88 -1.73
CA GLU A 108 4.80 3.20 -0.33
C GLU A 108 6.33 3.20 -0.07
N TRP A 109 7.09 3.84 -0.94
CA TRP A 109 8.50 4.15 -0.72
C TRP A 109 8.62 5.53 -0.08
N ASP A 110 9.56 5.73 0.83
CA ASP A 110 9.66 6.94 1.65
C ASP A 110 9.71 8.22 0.81
N SER A 111 10.50 8.24 -0.26
CA SER A 111 10.58 9.37 -1.20
C SER A 111 9.27 9.64 -1.92
N GLU A 112 8.54 8.58 -2.29
CA GLU A 112 7.27 8.68 -3.02
C GLU A 112 6.13 9.15 -2.11
N VAL A 113 6.09 8.63 -0.89
CA VAL A 113 5.15 9.10 0.15
C VAL A 113 5.35 10.60 0.38
N ALA A 114 6.60 11.03 0.56
CA ALA A 114 6.93 12.43 0.81
C ALA A 114 6.55 13.32 -0.39
N SER A 115 7.01 13.00 -1.60
CA SER A 115 6.79 13.81 -2.80
C SER A 115 5.31 13.89 -3.17
N THR A 116 4.58 12.78 -3.08
CA THR A 116 3.14 12.72 -3.41
C THR A 116 2.32 13.54 -2.41
N ASN A 117 2.66 13.48 -1.12
CA ASN A 117 1.99 14.31 -0.12
C ASN A 117 2.26 15.81 -0.33
N VAL A 118 3.50 16.20 -0.65
CA VAL A 118 3.82 17.61 -0.94
C VAL A 118 3.02 18.13 -2.13
N ILE A 119 3.00 17.41 -3.26
CA ILE A 119 2.23 17.80 -4.43
C ILE A 119 0.71 17.75 -4.15
N GLY A 120 0.24 16.75 -3.42
CA GLY A 120 -1.16 16.66 -3.01
C GLY A 120 -1.60 17.87 -2.19
N GLN A 121 -0.78 18.35 -1.25
CA GLN A 121 -1.07 19.56 -0.47
C GLN A 121 -1.01 20.82 -1.34
N ALA A 122 -0.05 20.92 -2.25
CA ALA A 122 0.03 22.04 -3.19
C ALA A 122 -1.23 22.13 -4.07
N LEU A 123 -1.69 21.02 -4.63
CA LEU A 123 -2.90 20.96 -5.43
C LEU A 123 -4.15 21.33 -4.60
N LYS A 124 -4.26 20.84 -3.36
CA LYS A 124 -5.34 21.24 -2.44
C LYS A 124 -5.33 22.75 -2.16
N ALA A 125 -4.14 23.33 -1.97
CA ALA A 125 -4.01 24.79 -1.76
C ALA A 125 -4.43 25.59 -3.00
N HIS A 126 -4.38 24.99 -4.20
CA HIS A 126 -4.89 25.57 -5.44
C HIS A 126 -6.37 25.26 -5.71
N GLY A 127 -7.07 24.64 -4.78
CA GLY A 127 -8.52 24.42 -4.85
C GLY A 127 -8.94 23.11 -5.51
N TYR A 128 -8.05 22.15 -5.68
CA TYR A 128 -8.42 20.80 -6.16
C TYR A 128 -8.87 19.89 -5.01
N ASP A 129 -9.79 18.96 -5.32
CA ASP A 129 -10.14 17.87 -4.42
C ASP A 129 -9.19 16.69 -4.69
N VAL A 130 -8.18 16.51 -3.84
CA VAL A 130 -7.09 15.56 -4.10
C VAL A 130 -7.22 14.32 -3.23
N SER A 131 -7.26 13.15 -3.90
CA SER A 131 -7.13 11.84 -3.27
C SER A 131 -5.73 11.26 -3.51
N LEU A 132 -5.16 10.64 -2.47
CA LEU A 132 -3.87 9.95 -2.54
C LEU A 132 -4.11 8.46 -2.35
N THR A 133 -3.65 7.64 -3.31
CA THR A 133 -3.90 6.19 -3.29
C THR A 133 -2.58 5.44 -3.38
N PRO A 134 -2.17 4.78 -2.28
CA PRO A 134 -1.01 3.89 -2.32
C PRO A 134 -1.36 2.61 -3.09
N LEU A 135 -0.45 2.16 -3.96
CA LEU A 135 -0.61 1.00 -4.85
C LEU A 135 0.73 0.28 -5.00
N ASP A 136 0.67 -1.02 -5.28
CA ASP A 136 1.86 -1.73 -5.74
C ASP A 136 2.33 -1.19 -7.09
N ASN A 137 3.65 -1.24 -7.35
CA ASN A 137 4.25 -0.62 -8.52
C ASN A 137 3.58 -1.02 -9.85
N SER A 138 3.37 -2.31 -10.08
CA SER A 138 2.74 -2.80 -11.32
C SER A 138 1.29 -2.35 -11.48
N VAL A 139 0.54 -2.32 -10.35
CA VAL A 139 -0.85 -1.87 -10.30
C VAL A 139 -0.93 -0.36 -10.53
N LEU A 140 0.01 0.41 -9.96
CA LEU A 140 0.09 1.86 -10.17
C LEU A 140 0.23 2.22 -11.64
N TRP A 141 1.19 1.63 -12.33
CA TRP A 141 1.42 1.88 -13.76
C TRP A 141 0.19 1.54 -14.61
N GLN A 142 -0.45 0.39 -14.32
CA GLN A 142 -1.68 -0.01 -14.99
C GLN A 142 -2.84 0.94 -14.71
N SER A 143 -2.99 1.39 -13.47
CA SER A 143 -4.08 2.27 -13.05
C SER A 143 -3.98 3.66 -13.67
N VAL A 144 -2.76 4.20 -13.81
CA VAL A 144 -2.55 5.47 -14.52
C VAL A 144 -2.82 5.29 -16.01
N ALA A 145 -2.31 4.22 -16.62
CA ALA A 145 -2.54 3.94 -18.05
C ALA A 145 -4.02 3.74 -18.41
N ASN A 146 -4.81 3.17 -17.49
CA ASN A 146 -6.25 2.96 -17.68
C ASN A 146 -7.11 4.17 -17.25
N GLY A 147 -6.51 5.27 -16.79
CA GLY A 147 -7.24 6.46 -16.33
C GLY A 147 -7.99 6.25 -14.99
N GLN A 148 -7.65 5.24 -14.21
CA GLN A 148 -8.21 5.03 -12.87
C GLN A 148 -7.54 5.93 -11.83
N ILE A 149 -6.30 6.33 -12.09
CA ILE A 149 -5.49 7.29 -11.35
C ILE A 149 -5.03 8.34 -12.36
N ASP A 150 -5.13 9.62 -12.01
CA ASP A 150 -4.83 10.72 -12.93
C ASP A 150 -3.33 10.93 -13.11
N ALA A 151 -2.54 10.78 -12.04
CA ALA A 151 -1.09 10.98 -12.12
C ALA A 151 -0.32 10.24 -11.02
N SER A 152 0.99 10.09 -11.26
CA SER A 152 1.95 9.57 -10.28
C SER A 152 3.29 10.29 -10.40
N LEU A 153 4.02 10.38 -9.28
CA LEU A 153 5.38 10.91 -9.22
C LEU A 153 6.45 9.80 -9.13
N SER A 154 6.02 8.54 -9.18
CA SER A 154 6.83 7.34 -8.85
C SER A 154 7.59 6.74 -10.03
N ALA A 155 7.81 7.47 -11.12
CA ALA A 155 8.47 6.93 -12.30
C ALA A 155 10.00 7.11 -12.24
N TRP A 156 10.74 6.03 -12.00
CA TRP A 156 12.21 6.01 -11.98
C TRP A 156 12.77 5.68 -13.36
N LEU A 157 12.95 6.73 -14.16
CA LEU A 157 13.34 6.64 -15.57
C LEU A 157 14.79 7.11 -15.77
N PRO A 158 15.46 6.65 -16.82
CA PRO A 158 14.99 5.76 -17.90
C PRO A 158 15.14 4.26 -17.59
N ILE A 159 15.90 3.87 -16.56
CA ILE A 159 16.39 2.49 -16.42
C ILE A 159 15.40 1.62 -15.66
N THR A 160 15.12 1.96 -14.40
CA THR A 160 14.34 1.09 -13.47
C THR A 160 12.94 0.81 -13.98
N HIS A 161 12.21 1.83 -14.40
CA HIS A 161 10.85 1.71 -14.92
C HIS A 161 10.76 1.86 -16.46
N GLY A 162 11.89 1.87 -17.17
CA GLY A 162 11.91 1.92 -18.63
C GLY A 162 11.05 0.86 -19.31
N PRO A 163 11.11 -0.41 -18.91
CA PRO A 163 10.25 -1.46 -19.47
C PRO A 163 8.74 -1.20 -19.25
N LEU A 164 8.35 -0.65 -18.09
CA LEU A 164 6.96 -0.28 -17.82
C LEU A 164 6.50 0.90 -18.66
N LEU A 165 7.35 1.95 -18.76
CA LEU A 165 7.05 3.07 -19.64
C LEU A 165 6.89 2.61 -21.10
N LYS A 166 7.77 1.75 -21.60
CA LYS A 166 7.66 1.21 -22.96
C LYS A 166 6.36 0.41 -23.16
N LYS A 167 5.93 -0.33 -22.14
CA LYS A 167 4.67 -1.10 -22.19
C LYS A 167 3.44 -0.20 -22.32
N TYR A 168 3.41 0.92 -21.61
CA TYR A 168 2.26 1.80 -21.50
C TYR A 168 2.44 3.14 -22.23
N GLN A 169 3.47 3.29 -23.06
CA GLN A 169 3.88 4.58 -23.68
C GLN A 169 2.80 5.26 -24.51
N ASN A 170 1.83 4.51 -25.03
CA ASN A 170 0.72 5.05 -25.81
C ASN A 170 -0.42 5.60 -24.94
N ASP A 171 -0.44 5.22 -23.68
CA ASP A 171 -1.51 5.53 -22.72
C ASP A 171 -1.05 6.50 -21.63
N LEU A 172 0.24 6.87 -21.65
CA LEU A 172 0.86 7.72 -20.64
C LEU A 172 1.55 8.93 -21.23
N THR A 173 1.51 10.04 -20.51
CA THR A 173 2.27 11.25 -20.84
C THR A 173 3.27 11.54 -19.72
N VAL A 174 4.54 11.67 -20.05
CA VAL A 174 5.57 12.16 -19.12
C VAL A 174 5.51 13.69 -19.07
N VAL A 175 4.99 14.22 -17.97
CA VAL A 175 4.76 15.67 -17.81
C VAL A 175 6.08 16.42 -17.51
N GLY A 176 6.99 15.81 -16.79
CA GLY A 176 8.26 16.42 -16.44
C GLY A 176 9.10 15.55 -15.51
N THR A 177 10.27 16.05 -15.15
CA THR A 177 11.19 15.40 -14.23
C THR A 177 11.22 16.16 -12.90
N ASN A 178 10.86 15.48 -11.81
CA ASN A 178 10.81 16.06 -10.48
C ASN A 178 12.17 16.00 -9.74
N LEU A 179 13.04 15.04 -10.09
CA LEU A 179 14.34 14.84 -9.46
C LEU A 179 15.33 14.28 -10.48
N THR A 180 16.57 14.79 -10.47
CA THR A 180 17.66 14.35 -11.34
C THR A 180 18.88 13.93 -10.53
N GLY A 181 19.79 13.19 -11.16
CA GLY A 181 21.04 12.78 -10.53
C GLY A 181 20.92 11.62 -9.55
N VAL A 182 19.76 10.99 -9.46
CA VAL A 182 19.56 9.78 -8.67
C VAL A 182 20.33 8.60 -9.24
N LYS A 183 20.78 7.70 -8.36
CA LYS A 183 21.52 6.49 -8.73
C LYS A 183 20.94 5.29 -8.00
N THR A 184 21.01 4.14 -8.64
CA THR A 184 20.68 2.85 -8.03
C THR A 184 21.97 2.01 -7.96
N GLY A 185 22.19 1.33 -6.84
CA GLY A 185 23.38 0.50 -6.65
C GLY A 185 23.28 -0.35 -5.40
N LEU A 186 24.22 -1.28 -5.25
CA LEU A 186 24.37 -2.01 -4.00
C LEU A 186 25.00 -1.11 -2.95
N VAL A 187 24.43 -1.11 -1.75
CA VAL A 187 24.94 -0.39 -0.59
C VAL A 187 25.54 -1.41 0.36
N VAL A 188 26.73 -1.12 0.87
CA VAL A 188 27.40 -1.97 1.86
C VAL A 188 27.70 -1.15 3.11
N PRO A 189 27.75 -1.77 4.30
CA PRO A 189 28.16 -1.10 5.52
C PRO A 189 29.59 -0.56 5.42
N ASP A 190 29.89 0.52 6.11
CA ASP A 190 31.19 1.19 6.06
C ASP A 190 32.35 0.32 6.53
N TYR A 191 32.09 -0.64 7.43
CA TYR A 191 33.09 -1.62 7.88
C TYR A 191 33.42 -2.70 6.84
N MET A 192 32.65 -2.80 5.75
CA MET A 192 32.92 -3.76 4.67
C MET A 192 34.00 -3.23 3.74
N SER A 193 35.00 -4.07 3.44
CA SER A 193 36.14 -3.67 2.59
C SER A 193 35.82 -3.57 1.12
N ALA A 194 34.69 -4.15 0.65
CA ALA A 194 34.27 -4.12 -0.75
C ALA A 194 34.04 -2.67 -1.22
N LYS A 195 34.63 -2.30 -2.36
CA LYS A 195 34.51 -0.99 -3.01
C LYS A 195 33.76 -1.08 -4.35
N SER A 196 33.63 -2.28 -4.87
CA SER A 196 32.92 -2.58 -6.12
C SER A 196 32.18 -3.90 -6.01
N ILE A 197 31.28 -4.17 -6.95
CA ILE A 197 30.56 -5.46 -7.03
C ILE A 197 31.53 -6.63 -7.21
N SER A 198 32.64 -6.40 -7.92
CA SER A 198 33.66 -7.42 -8.17
C SER A 198 34.44 -7.83 -6.91
N ASP A 199 34.40 -7.03 -5.84
CA ASP A 199 35.07 -7.32 -4.57
C ASP A 199 34.22 -8.19 -3.63
N LEU A 200 32.96 -8.43 -4.00
CA LEU A 200 32.05 -9.26 -3.23
C LEU A 200 32.38 -10.74 -3.45
N THR A 201 32.61 -11.47 -2.36
CA THR A 201 32.95 -12.90 -2.35
C THR A 201 32.00 -13.68 -1.44
N ASP A 202 32.27 -13.69 -0.13
CA ASP A 202 31.56 -14.44 0.90
C ASP A 202 30.92 -13.54 1.99
N GLN A 203 30.99 -12.23 1.81
CA GLN A 203 30.44 -11.26 2.76
C GLN A 203 28.91 -11.38 2.84
N ALA A 204 28.32 -10.83 3.89
CA ALA A 204 26.86 -10.76 4.09
C ALA A 204 26.14 -12.11 3.92
N LYS A 205 26.82 -13.23 4.19
CA LYS A 205 26.27 -14.59 3.95
C LYS A 205 25.82 -14.83 2.51
N GLN A 206 26.38 -14.08 1.57
CA GLN A 206 26.02 -14.09 0.15
C GLN A 206 24.53 -13.76 -0.08
N ILE A 207 23.98 -12.85 0.73
CA ILE A 207 22.61 -12.39 0.61
C ILE A 207 22.61 -10.89 0.27
N ILE A 208 21.88 -10.54 -0.78
CA ILE A 208 21.52 -9.16 -1.11
C ILE A 208 20.07 -8.96 -0.65
N THR A 209 19.84 -8.02 0.24
CA THR A 209 18.50 -7.66 0.68
C THR A 209 17.96 -6.54 -0.23
N GLY A 210 16.81 -6.78 -0.82
CA GLY A 210 16.11 -5.82 -1.65
C GLY A 210 14.78 -5.38 -1.03
N ILE A 211 13.88 -4.89 -1.86
CA ILE A 211 12.54 -4.45 -1.47
C ILE A 211 11.47 -5.46 -1.91
N GLU A 212 10.24 -5.02 -2.07
CA GLU A 212 9.13 -5.90 -2.46
C GLU A 212 9.33 -6.51 -3.85
N PRO A 213 8.84 -7.73 -4.07
CA PRO A 213 8.89 -8.39 -5.37
C PRO A 213 8.20 -7.55 -6.46
N GLY A 214 8.80 -7.52 -7.65
CA GLY A 214 8.26 -6.74 -8.78
C GLY A 214 8.72 -5.30 -8.85
N ALA A 215 9.42 -4.79 -7.84
CA ALA A 215 10.09 -3.50 -7.93
C ALA A 215 11.22 -3.56 -8.98
N GLY A 216 11.40 -2.45 -9.72
CA GLY A 216 12.38 -2.41 -10.81
C GLY A 216 13.83 -2.65 -10.34
N MET A 217 14.18 -2.23 -9.12
CA MET A 217 15.50 -2.50 -8.55
C MET A 217 15.73 -4.00 -8.28
N MET A 218 14.69 -4.77 -7.94
CA MET A 218 14.80 -6.23 -7.78
C MET A 218 15.20 -6.89 -9.10
N VAL A 219 14.52 -6.51 -10.18
CA VAL A 219 14.84 -7.00 -11.54
C VAL A 219 16.27 -6.59 -11.95
N ALA A 220 16.67 -5.35 -11.67
CA ALA A 220 18.02 -4.87 -11.95
C ALA A 220 19.07 -5.66 -11.15
N THR A 221 18.81 -5.96 -9.88
CA THR A 221 19.69 -6.74 -9.02
C THR A 221 19.80 -8.20 -9.48
N GLU A 222 18.70 -8.84 -9.86
CA GLU A 222 18.72 -10.18 -10.43
C GLU A 222 19.58 -10.25 -11.71
N ASN A 223 19.47 -9.25 -12.58
CA ASN A 223 20.29 -9.15 -13.77
C ASN A 223 21.75 -8.90 -13.43
N THR A 224 22.05 -8.13 -12.39
CA THR A 224 23.40 -7.90 -11.89
C THR A 224 24.03 -9.18 -11.37
N ILE A 225 23.29 -9.98 -10.58
CA ILE A 225 23.75 -11.29 -10.08
C ILE A 225 24.13 -12.21 -11.27
N LYS A 226 23.32 -12.24 -12.31
CA LYS A 226 23.59 -13.06 -13.51
C LYS A 226 24.79 -12.55 -14.31
N TYR A 227 25.03 -11.23 -14.29
CA TYR A 227 26.12 -10.61 -15.07
C TYR A 227 27.50 -10.78 -14.42
N TYR A 228 27.56 -10.77 -13.07
CA TYR A 228 28.81 -10.86 -12.32
C TYR A 228 29.06 -12.30 -11.84
N PRO A 229 30.10 -13.01 -12.39
CA PRO A 229 30.36 -14.41 -12.03
C PRO A 229 30.64 -14.65 -10.54
N ASN A 230 31.23 -13.66 -9.85
CA ASN A 230 31.48 -13.72 -8.40
C ASN A 230 30.21 -13.67 -7.56
N LEU A 231 29.08 -13.34 -8.15
CA LEU A 231 27.75 -13.35 -7.48
C LEU A 231 26.93 -14.62 -7.77
N SER A 232 27.49 -15.62 -8.43
CA SER A 232 26.75 -16.85 -8.81
C SER A 232 26.10 -17.56 -7.64
N ASP A 233 26.72 -17.53 -6.46
CA ASP A 233 26.23 -18.18 -5.24
C ASP A 233 25.42 -17.21 -4.34
N TRP A 234 25.27 -15.95 -4.78
CA TRP A 234 24.52 -14.96 -4.04
C TRP A 234 23.02 -15.08 -4.30
N SER A 235 22.25 -14.84 -3.26
CA SER A 235 20.78 -14.83 -3.32
C SER A 235 20.22 -13.43 -3.09
N LEU A 236 19.11 -13.13 -3.76
CA LEU A 236 18.34 -11.91 -3.56
C LEU A 236 17.15 -12.21 -2.64
N GLN A 237 17.11 -11.55 -1.50
CA GLN A 237 16.02 -11.67 -0.53
C GLN A 237 15.10 -10.45 -0.62
N ALA A 238 13.81 -10.69 -0.81
CA ALA A 238 12.80 -9.64 -0.77
C ALA A 238 12.56 -9.17 0.67
N SER A 239 12.32 -7.85 0.83
CA SER A 239 11.98 -7.21 2.09
C SER A 239 11.03 -6.04 1.82
N SER A 240 10.99 -5.03 2.68
CA SER A 240 10.36 -3.74 2.39
C SER A 240 11.42 -2.64 2.38
N SER A 241 11.12 -1.49 1.79
CA SER A 241 12.04 -0.34 1.79
C SER A 241 12.44 0.06 3.22
N GLY A 242 11.49 0.09 4.15
CA GLY A 242 11.74 0.43 5.55
C GLY A 242 12.49 -0.64 6.35
N ALA A 243 12.48 -1.91 5.95
CA ALA A 243 13.18 -2.99 6.63
C ALA A 243 14.54 -3.32 6.00
N MET A 244 14.87 -2.71 4.86
CA MET A 244 16.15 -2.88 4.17
C MET A 244 17.27 -2.05 4.81
N VAL A 245 16.92 -0.97 5.52
CA VAL A 245 17.83 0.02 6.12
C VAL A 245 18.23 -0.34 7.55
#